data_bf8d1a9cf993ac53413ed04fd49b2429
#
_entry.id   bf8d1a9cf993ac53413ed04fd49b2429
#
_cell.length_a   1.000
_cell.length_b   1.000
_cell.length_c   1.000
_cell.angle_alpha   90.00
_cell.angle_beta   90.00
_cell.angle_gamma   90.00
#
_symmetry.space_group_name_H-M   'P 1'
#
loop_
_entity.id
_entity.type
_entity.pdbx_description
1 polymer ?
#
loop_
_entity_poly.entity_id
_entity_poly.type
_entity_poly.pdbx_seq_one_letter_code
_entity_poly.pdbx_strand_id
1 'polypeptide(L)'
;MAKYIRIRHFGPIAESGELDIKAVMVFCGQQGSGKSTIAKLISTCSWIEKALARKEITHKDLTGKSFRERFCGYHYLSNFFKEGKTYIHYHGERLELTYSNDSLYLIEKEDSYYHMPQIMYVPAERNFMVAVEQAEKIRNLPPSLVTMQQVFKKALNAGDYKIPIDGFSVHYDKLNKITWLHGKDYRLRLHEAASGLQSVIPMVVVSLYLSLMVEKGESHEMSAEELDKLQREVNNILEDKNLTEALRRILIERINKRYKNECFLNIVEEPEQNLFPLSQRDVLHRLLTVFNANELNGLIITTHSPYIIDELSLAVKAGTVLEKAAGQNIDEEVENVLPVTSCLTADQLSVYEIKDDGCVVELPNYDGLPSDDNFLNASLMESNERFNQLLEIEDGLEG
;
A
#
# COMPACT_ATOMS: atom_id res chain seq x y z
N MET A 1 -7.22 -19.73 3.70
CA MET A 1 -7.40 -19.81 2.23
C MET A 1 -6.63 -18.64 1.62
N ALA A 2 -5.97 -18.84 0.48
CA ALA A 2 -5.24 -17.76 -0.20
C ALA A 2 -6.21 -16.63 -0.60
N LYS A 3 -5.79 -15.38 -0.39
CA LYS A 3 -6.51 -14.19 -0.89
C LYS A 3 -6.06 -13.94 -2.31
N TYR A 4 -6.97 -13.61 -3.22
CA TYR A 4 -6.61 -13.26 -4.60
C TYR A 4 -7.58 -12.27 -5.22
N ILE A 5 -7.16 -11.64 -6.31
CA ILE A 5 -8.02 -10.82 -7.16
C ILE A 5 -7.85 -11.24 -8.63
N ARG A 6 -8.96 -11.27 -9.38
CA ARG A 6 -8.96 -11.48 -10.83
C ARG A 6 -9.71 -10.35 -11.51
N ILE A 7 -9.12 -9.81 -12.57
CA ILE A 7 -9.62 -8.64 -13.28
C ILE A 7 -9.62 -8.90 -14.77
N ARG A 8 -10.75 -8.60 -15.44
CA ARG A 8 -10.84 -8.67 -16.90
C ARG A 8 -11.52 -7.45 -17.46
N HIS A 9 -11.01 -6.96 -18.58
CA HIS A 9 -11.60 -5.83 -19.33
C HIS A 9 -11.90 -4.59 -18.46
N PHE A 10 -10.95 -4.20 -17.62
CA PHE A 10 -11.09 -3.06 -16.72
C PHE A 10 -9.99 -2.03 -16.98
N GLY A 11 -10.36 -0.86 -17.52
CA GLY A 11 -9.40 0.16 -17.93
C GLY A 11 -8.34 -0.40 -18.88
N PRO A 12 -7.05 -0.28 -18.56
CA PRO A 12 -5.96 -0.84 -19.35
C PRO A 12 -5.79 -2.36 -19.19
N ILE A 13 -6.34 -2.96 -18.13
CA ILE A 13 -6.19 -4.39 -17.87
C ILE A 13 -7.11 -5.19 -18.79
N ALA A 14 -6.51 -6.06 -19.61
CA ALA A 14 -7.23 -7.00 -20.45
C ALA A 14 -7.58 -8.29 -19.68
N GLU A 15 -6.59 -8.93 -19.08
CA GLU A 15 -6.72 -10.16 -18.25
C GLU A 15 -5.59 -10.21 -17.22
N SER A 16 -5.93 -10.33 -15.94
CA SER A 16 -4.90 -10.43 -14.90
C SER A 16 -4.53 -11.86 -14.52
N GLY A 17 -5.36 -12.86 -14.87
CA GLY A 17 -5.30 -14.12 -14.14
C GLY A 17 -5.72 -13.96 -12.69
N GLU A 18 -5.46 -14.96 -11.88
CA GLU A 18 -5.61 -14.88 -10.42
C GLU A 18 -4.31 -14.34 -9.82
N LEU A 19 -4.38 -13.15 -9.22
CA LEU A 19 -3.25 -12.51 -8.56
C LEU A 19 -3.34 -12.82 -7.06
N ASP A 20 -2.44 -13.65 -6.56
CA ASP A 20 -2.36 -13.96 -5.13
C ASP A 20 -2.00 -12.73 -4.33
N ILE A 21 -2.85 -12.39 -3.35
CA ILE A 21 -2.59 -11.26 -2.45
C ILE A 21 -1.67 -11.74 -1.32
N LYS A 22 -0.37 -11.71 -1.60
CA LYS A 22 0.69 -11.99 -0.62
C LYS A 22 0.92 -10.80 0.31
N ALA A 23 1.74 -11.01 1.32
CA ALA A 23 2.08 -9.98 2.30
C ALA A 23 2.78 -8.77 1.66
N VAL A 24 3.68 -8.99 0.70
CA VAL A 24 4.29 -7.96 -0.12
C VAL A 24 3.97 -8.22 -1.59
N MET A 25 3.30 -7.28 -2.24
CA MET A 25 3.00 -7.32 -3.67
C MET A 25 3.63 -6.15 -4.39
N VAL A 26 4.23 -6.41 -5.53
CA VAL A 26 4.83 -5.36 -6.36
C VAL A 26 4.31 -5.46 -7.78
N PHE A 27 3.85 -4.34 -8.31
CA PHE A 27 3.41 -4.20 -9.69
C PHE A 27 4.40 -3.35 -10.47
N CYS A 28 5.03 -3.93 -11.49
CA CYS A 28 5.93 -3.22 -12.40
C CYS A 28 5.41 -3.25 -13.85
N GLY A 29 6.00 -2.46 -14.72
CA GLY A 29 5.62 -2.34 -16.14
C GLY A 29 5.62 -0.90 -16.63
N GLN A 30 5.27 -0.69 -17.90
CA GLN A 30 5.27 0.64 -18.53
C GLN A 30 4.34 1.64 -17.85
N GLN A 31 4.57 2.92 -18.11
CA GLN A 31 3.66 3.98 -17.66
C GLN A 31 2.29 3.81 -18.33
N GLY A 32 1.22 3.95 -17.53
CA GLY A 32 -0.15 3.78 -18.04
C GLY A 32 -0.60 2.31 -18.21
N SER A 33 0.24 1.31 -17.95
CA SER A 33 -0.10 -0.11 -18.10
C SER A 33 -1.21 -0.61 -17.17
N GLY A 34 -1.46 0.07 -16.03
CA GLY A 34 -2.53 -0.30 -15.09
C GLY A 34 -2.07 -0.75 -13.71
N LYS A 35 -0.79 -0.56 -13.35
CA LYS A 35 -0.27 -0.87 -12.00
C LYS A 35 -1.11 -0.26 -10.90
N SER A 36 -1.29 1.06 -10.94
CA SER A 36 -2.13 1.79 -9.99
C SER A 36 -3.61 1.37 -10.04
N THR A 37 -4.10 0.91 -11.20
CA THR A 37 -5.47 0.41 -11.34
C THR A 37 -5.71 -0.82 -10.48
N ILE A 38 -4.79 -1.78 -10.51
CA ILE A 38 -4.87 -3.00 -9.70
C ILE A 38 -4.75 -2.65 -8.21
N ALA A 39 -3.75 -1.87 -7.83
CA ALA A 39 -3.54 -1.43 -6.45
C ALA A 39 -4.77 -0.69 -5.87
N LYS A 40 -5.40 0.19 -6.66
CA LYS A 40 -6.64 0.90 -6.32
C LYS A 40 -7.83 -0.04 -6.15
N LEU A 41 -7.97 -1.06 -6.99
CA LEU A 41 -9.02 -2.08 -6.84
C LEU A 41 -8.82 -2.91 -5.58
N ILE A 42 -7.60 -3.36 -5.29
CA ILE A 42 -7.30 -4.10 -4.05
C ILE A 42 -7.63 -3.21 -2.84
N SER A 43 -7.22 -1.93 -2.85
CA SER A 43 -7.58 -0.96 -1.81
C SER A 43 -9.10 -0.86 -1.61
N THR A 44 -9.85 -0.74 -2.72
CA THR A 44 -11.30 -0.61 -2.70
C THR A 44 -11.98 -1.86 -2.14
N CYS A 45 -11.58 -3.05 -2.61
CA CYS A 45 -12.16 -4.32 -2.16
C CYS A 45 -11.84 -4.60 -0.68
N SER A 46 -10.61 -4.36 -0.24
CA SER A 46 -10.20 -4.48 1.15
C SER A 46 -10.95 -3.51 2.06
N TRP A 47 -11.20 -2.29 1.57
CA TRP A 47 -12.00 -1.32 2.32
C TRP A 47 -13.47 -1.76 2.45
N ILE A 48 -14.07 -2.29 1.38
CA ILE A 48 -15.45 -2.81 1.40
C ILE A 48 -15.55 -3.98 2.39
N GLU A 49 -14.61 -4.92 2.36
CA GLU A 49 -14.56 -6.05 3.28
C GLU A 49 -14.50 -5.57 4.75
N LYS A 50 -13.61 -4.60 5.03
CA LYS A 50 -13.50 -3.96 6.35
C LYS A 50 -14.81 -3.27 6.77
N ALA A 51 -15.39 -2.49 5.88
CA ALA A 51 -16.60 -1.71 6.17
C ALA A 51 -17.82 -2.62 6.43
N LEU A 52 -17.95 -3.75 5.72
CA LEU A 52 -18.94 -4.79 6.02
C LEU A 52 -18.68 -5.43 7.38
N ALA A 53 -17.44 -5.85 7.66
CA ALA A 53 -17.06 -6.45 8.93
C ALA A 53 -17.33 -5.51 10.13
N ARG A 54 -17.17 -4.21 9.95
CA ARG A 54 -17.49 -3.16 10.93
C ARG A 54 -18.96 -2.79 10.96
N LYS A 55 -19.76 -3.26 10.01
CA LYS A 55 -21.15 -2.85 9.81
C LYS A 55 -21.31 -1.35 9.51
N GLU A 56 -20.30 -0.71 8.96
CA GLU A 56 -20.35 0.67 8.45
C GLU A 56 -21.25 0.76 7.22
N ILE A 57 -21.23 -0.28 6.38
CA ILE A 57 -22.11 -0.49 5.23
C ILE A 57 -22.81 -1.83 5.32
N THR A 58 -23.88 -1.98 4.57
CA THR A 58 -24.67 -3.22 4.47
C THR A 58 -24.70 -3.71 3.02
N HIS A 59 -25.15 -4.95 2.81
CA HIS A 59 -25.34 -5.50 1.45
C HIS A 59 -26.28 -4.63 0.59
N LYS A 60 -27.21 -3.91 1.22
CA LYS A 60 -28.15 -3.01 0.50
C LYS A 60 -27.44 -1.79 -0.09
N ASP A 61 -26.32 -1.38 0.51
CA ASP A 61 -25.50 -0.26 0.03
C ASP A 61 -24.59 -0.66 -1.13
N LEU A 62 -24.44 -1.98 -1.37
CA LEU A 62 -23.55 -2.56 -2.37
C LEU A 62 -24.34 -3.11 -3.56
N THR A 63 -24.49 -2.28 -4.58
CA THR A 63 -25.05 -2.62 -5.89
C THR A 63 -23.98 -2.46 -6.95
N GLY A 64 -24.18 -3.00 -8.16
CA GLY A 64 -23.25 -2.78 -9.27
C GLY A 64 -23.01 -1.28 -9.53
N LYS A 65 -24.07 -0.46 -9.46
CA LYS A 65 -23.97 1.00 -9.61
C LYS A 65 -23.16 1.65 -8.48
N SER A 66 -23.45 1.35 -7.22
CA SER A 66 -22.72 1.95 -6.11
C SER A 66 -21.25 1.50 -6.06
N PHE A 67 -20.96 0.25 -6.42
CA PHE A 67 -19.60 -0.25 -6.55
C PHE A 67 -18.81 0.58 -7.57
N ARG A 68 -19.38 0.79 -8.78
CA ARG A 68 -18.76 1.59 -9.82
C ARG A 68 -18.64 3.06 -9.45
N GLU A 69 -19.73 3.72 -9.05
CA GLU A 69 -19.78 5.18 -8.92
C GLU A 69 -19.25 5.70 -7.59
N ARG A 70 -19.55 4.99 -6.48
CA ARG A 70 -19.17 5.43 -5.13
C ARG A 70 -17.83 4.83 -4.70
N PHE A 71 -17.71 3.50 -4.69
CA PHE A 71 -16.53 2.83 -4.12
C PHE A 71 -15.32 2.92 -5.05
N CYS A 72 -15.46 2.53 -6.32
CA CYS A 72 -14.41 2.70 -7.32
C CYS A 72 -14.22 4.18 -7.70
N GLY A 73 -15.28 5.00 -7.59
CA GLY A 73 -15.22 6.44 -7.78
C GLY A 73 -14.29 7.17 -6.82
N TYR A 74 -14.08 6.64 -5.61
CA TYR A 74 -13.11 7.16 -4.64
C TYR A 74 -11.69 7.26 -5.22
N HIS A 75 -11.32 6.32 -6.09
CA HIS A 75 -10.04 6.28 -6.79
C HIS A 75 -10.12 6.71 -8.25
N TYR A 76 -11.22 7.37 -8.67
CA TYR A 76 -11.47 7.78 -10.07
C TYR A 76 -11.50 6.64 -11.08
N LEU A 77 -11.92 5.44 -10.65
CA LEU A 77 -12.00 4.26 -11.51
C LEU A 77 -13.36 4.07 -12.20
N SER A 78 -14.34 4.95 -11.97
CA SER A 78 -15.73 4.79 -12.49
C SER A 78 -15.79 4.65 -14.01
N ASN A 79 -14.89 5.31 -14.75
CA ASN A 79 -14.85 5.28 -16.21
C ASN A 79 -14.05 4.10 -16.79
N PHE A 80 -13.46 3.24 -15.94
CA PHE A 80 -12.67 2.09 -16.36
C PHE A 80 -13.54 0.87 -16.67
N PHE A 81 -14.79 0.88 -16.24
CA PHE A 81 -15.75 -0.19 -16.50
C PHE A 81 -16.17 -0.19 -17.98
N LYS A 82 -16.11 -1.37 -18.61
CA LYS A 82 -16.60 -1.65 -19.95
C LYS A 82 -17.92 -2.40 -19.81
N GLU A 83 -19.02 -1.77 -20.23
CA GLU A 83 -20.38 -2.30 -20.07
C GLU A 83 -20.49 -3.75 -20.58
N GLY A 84 -21.08 -4.62 -19.79
CA GLY A 84 -21.27 -6.05 -20.06
C GLY A 84 -19.99 -6.88 -20.20
N LYS A 85 -18.79 -6.27 -20.10
CA LYS A 85 -17.50 -6.97 -20.32
C LYS A 85 -16.63 -7.04 -19.07
N THR A 86 -16.68 -6.00 -18.24
CA THR A 86 -15.85 -5.93 -17.04
C THR A 86 -16.19 -7.07 -16.08
N TYR A 87 -15.15 -7.79 -15.67
CA TYR A 87 -15.20 -8.81 -14.64
C TYR A 87 -14.16 -8.51 -13.57
N ILE A 88 -14.58 -8.47 -12.31
CA ILE A 88 -13.71 -8.32 -11.14
C ILE A 88 -14.15 -9.38 -10.13
N HIS A 89 -13.24 -10.21 -9.70
CA HIS A 89 -13.46 -11.18 -8.65
C HIS A 89 -12.39 -10.99 -7.56
N TYR A 90 -12.83 -10.69 -6.35
CA TYR A 90 -11.99 -10.55 -5.17
C TYR A 90 -12.38 -11.62 -4.16
N HIS A 91 -11.38 -12.37 -3.72
CA HIS A 91 -11.49 -13.37 -2.68
C HIS A 91 -10.64 -12.93 -1.49
N GLY A 92 -11.29 -12.32 -0.48
CA GLY A 92 -10.67 -11.86 0.76
C GLY A 92 -10.71 -12.91 1.87
N GLU A 93 -10.42 -12.48 3.09
CA GLU A 93 -10.51 -13.35 4.27
C GLU A 93 -11.96 -13.69 4.60
N ARG A 94 -12.83 -12.68 4.56
CA ARG A 94 -14.24 -12.78 4.96
C ARG A 94 -15.20 -12.53 3.80
N LEU A 95 -14.79 -11.80 2.78
CA LEU A 95 -15.63 -11.39 1.67
C LEU A 95 -15.18 -12.03 0.36
N GLU A 96 -16.14 -12.60 -0.37
CA GLU A 96 -16.00 -12.88 -1.79
C GLU A 96 -16.89 -11.91 -2.54
N LEU A 97 -16.29 -11.12 -3.46
CA LEU A 97 -16.96 -10.09 -4.24
C LEU A 97 -16.77 -10.39 -5.72
N THR A 98 -17.87 -10.48 -6.46
CA THR A 98 -17.84 -10.66 -7.92
C THR A 98 -18.64 -9.56 -8.60
N TYR A 99 -17.98 -8.75 -9.43
CA TYR A 99 -18.64 -7.84 -10.36
C TYR A 99 -18.64 -8.45 -11.76
N SER A 100 -19.81 -8.67 -12.31
CA SER A 100 -19.99 -9.29 -13.63
C SER A 100 -21.33 -8.85 -14.22
N ASN A 101 -21.39 -8.62 -15.55
CA ASN A 101 -22.60 -8.19 -16.24
C ASN A 101 -23.29 -6.98 -15.55
N ASP A 102 -22.48 -5.99 -15.18
CA ASP A 102 -22.90 -4.76 -14.48
C ASP A 102 -23.64 -4.98 -13.15
N SER A 103 -23.54 -6.17 -12.61
CA SER A 103 -24.12 -6.59 -11.32
C SER A 103 -23.01 -6.97 -10.32
N LEU A 104 -23.30 -6.77 -9.04
CA LEU A 104 -22.40 -7.10 -7.94
C LEU A 104 -22.98 -8.25 -7.11
N TYR A 105 -22.19 -9.27 -6.89
CA TYR A 105 -22.51 -10.44 -6.08
C TYR A 105 -21.55 -10.52 -4.90
N LEU A 106 -22.08 -10.81 -3.72
CA LEU A 106 -21.34 -10.84 -2.47
C LEU A 106 -21.62 -12.11 -1.71
N ILE A 107 -20.59 -12.76 -1.19
CA ILE A 107 -20.69 -13.89 -0.27
C ILE A 107 -19.82 -13.56 0.94
N GLU A 108 -20.43 -13.46 2.13
CA GLU A 108 -19.70 -13.33 3.39
C GLU A 108 -19.49 -14.70 4.02
N LYS A 109 -18.27 -14.95 4.52
CA LYS A 109 -17.87 -16.12 5.29
C LYS A 109 -18.08 -15.78 6.77
N GLU A 110 -19.25 -16.06 7.31
CA GLU A 110 -19.65 -15.61 8.66
C GLU A 110 -18.76 -16.17 9.80
N ASP A 111 -18.20 -17.36 9.62
CA ASP A 111 -17.41 -18.05 10.65
C ASP A 111 -15.90 -17.81 10.52
N SER A 112 -15.44 -17.00 9.56
CA SER A 112 -14.00 -16.69 9.40
C SER A 112 -13.58 -15.56 10.34
N TYR A 113 -12.47 -15.77 11.05
CA TYR A 113 -11.78 -14.68 11.74
C TYR A 113 -11.27 -13.68 10.70
N TYR A 114 -11.49 -12.41 10.92
CA TYR A 114 -11.05 -11.32 10.04
C TYR A 114 -10.11 -10.39 10.78
N HIS A 115 -8.87 -10.31 10.31
CA HIS A 115 -7.89 -9.38 10.85
C HIS A 115 -8.19 -7.98 10.33
N MET A 116 -8.65 -7.11 11.23
CA MET A 116 -9.10 -5.76 10.88
C MET A 116 -7.92 -4.87 10.43
N PRO A 117 -7.77 -4.53 9.14
CA PRO A 117 -6.64 -3.73 8.69
C PRO A 117 -6.86 -2.22 8.89
N GLN A 118 -5.81 -1.52 9.30
CA GLN A 118 -5.67 -0.10 8.95
C GLN A 118 -5.27 -0.04 7.48
N ILE A 119 -6.06 0.62 6.62
CA ILE A 119 -5.75 0.70 5.19
C ILE A 119 -5.31 2.12 4.89
N MET A 120 -4.17 2.27 4.19
CA MET A 120 -3.71 3.55 3.66
C MET A 120 -3.30 3.39 2.19
N TYR A 121 -3.86 4.23 1.36
CA TYR A 121 -3.43 4.41 -0.03
C TYR A 121 -2.60 5.69 -0.13
N VAL A 122 -1.34 5.55 -0.52
CA VAL A 122 -0.37 6.63 -0.70
C VAL A 122 -0.23 6.91 -2.19
N PRO A 123 -0.90 7.95 -2.73
CA PRO A 123 -0.90 8.25 -4.16
C PRO A 123 0.44 8.80 -4.66
N ALA A 124 0.69 8.71 -5.97
CA ALA A 124 1.87 9.29 -6.59
C ALA A 124 1.91 10.83 -6.46
N GLU A 125 0.76 11.49 -6.48
CA GLU A 125 0.63 12.96 -6.38
C GLU A 125 0.84 13.52 -4.96
N ARG A 126 1.36 12.71 -4.02
CA ARG A 126 1.51 13.06 -2.60
C ARG A 126 2.37 14.31 -2.34
N ASN A 127 3.33 14.64 -3.21
CA ASN A 127 4.14 15.84 -3.12
C ASN A 127 3.30 17.13 -3.21
N PHE A 128 2.15 17.09 -3.90
CA PHE A 128 1.23 18.21 -4.00
C PHE A 128 0.76 18.73 -2.64
N MET A 129 0.58 17.86 -1.65
CA MET A 129 0.19 18.24 -0.28
C MET A 129 1.20 19.16 0.40
N VAL A 130 2.45 19.07 -0.02
CA VAL A 130 3.58 19.82 0.55
C VAL A 130 3.93 21.04 -0.30
N ALA A 131 3.95 20.87 -1.63
CA ALA A 131 4.32 21.92 -2.57
C ALA A 131 3.35 23.10 -2.57
N VAL A 132 2.09 22.86 -2.18
CA VAL A 132 1.05 23.88 -2.18
C VAL A 132 0.69 24.29 -0.74
N GLU A 133 0.93 25.55 -0.40
CA GLU A 133 0.47 26.11 0.87
C GLU A 133 -1.05 26.03 0.98
N GLN A 134 -1.55 25.52 2.11
CA GLN A 134 -2.98 25.40 2.39
C GLN A 134 -3.72 24.52 1.35
N ALA A 135 -3.12 23.43 0.91
CA ALA A 135 -3.71 22.47 -0.03
C ALA A 135 -5.12 22.00 0.41
N GLU A 136 -5.41 22.05 1.73
CA GLU A 136 -6.75 21.73 2.27
C GLU A 136 -7.86 22.68 1.84
N LYS A 137 -7.53 23.86 1.34
CA LYS A 137 -8.50 24.85 0.85
C LYS A 137 -8.84 24.64 -0.64
N ILE A 138 -8.09 23.76 -1.32
CA ILE A 138 -8.34 23.47 -2.74
C ILE A 138 -9.55 22.53 -2.84
N ARG A 139 -10.49 22.92 -3.69
CA ARG A 139 -11.66 22.10 -3.98
C ARG A 139 -11.35 21.03 -5.00
N ASN A 140 -12.07 19.91 -4.95
CA ASN A 140 -11.99 18.81 -5.91
C ASN A 140 -10.63 18.08 -5.96
N LEU A 141 -9.89 18.04 -4.85
CA LEU A 141 -8.74 17.15 -4.72
C LEU A 141 -9.19 15.68 -4.77
N PRO A 142 -8.33 14.76 -5.27
CA PRO A 142 -8.59 13.34 -5.19
C PRO A 142 -8.91 12.90 -3.75
N PRO A 143 -9.99 12.12 -3.52
CA PRO A 143 -10.35 11.71 -2.16
C PRO A 143 -9.23 10.97 -1.41
N SER A 144 -8.44 10.15 -2.11
CA SER A 144 -7.27 9.47 -1.55
C SER A 144 -6.20 10.46 -1.04
N LEU A 145 -5.96 11.53 -1.80
CA LEU A 145 -5.04 12.59 -1.41
C LEU A 145 -5.54 13.39 -0.19
N VAL A 146 -6.86 13.68 -0.15
CA VAL A 146 -7.50 14.34 1.00
C VAL A 146 -7.35 13.47 2.26
N THR A 147 -7.64 12.16 2.15
CA THR A 147 -7.49 11.22 3.27
C THR A 147 -6.05 11.18 3.76
N MET A 148 -5.09 11.05 2.84
CA MET A 148 -3.67 11.03 3.20
C MET A 148 -3.24 12.34 3.88
N GLN A 149 -3.69 13.49 3.39
CA GLN A 149 -3.40 14.81 3.99
C GLN A 149 -3.91 14.93 5.43
N GLN A 150 -5.13 14.43 5.69
CA GLN A 150 -5.69 14.41 7.04
C GLN A 150 -4.83 13.55 7.99
N VAL A 151 -4.42 12.38 7.54
CA VAL A 151 -3.55 11.49 8.33
C VAL A 151 -2.16 12.11 8.52
N PHE A 152 -1.58 12.71 7.49
CA PHE A 152 -0.29 13.40 7.57
C PHE A 152 -0.31 14.53 8.63
N LYS A 153 -1.38 15.34 8.66
CA LYS A 153 -1.55 16.37 9.70
C LYS A 153 -1.64 15.79 11.11
N LYS A 154 -2.36 14.66 11.27
CA LYS A 154 -2.42 13.96 12.56
C LYS A 154 -1.04 13.45 12.98
N ALA A 155 -0.32 12.83 12.05
CA ALA A 155 1.03 12.34 12.28
C ALA A 155 1.98 13.45 12.70
N LEU A 156 1.99 14.60 12.02
CA LEU A 156 2.80 15.76 12.38
C LEU A 156 2.48 16.27 13.79
N ASN A 157 1.22 16.22 14.21
CA ASN A 157 0.82 16.60 15.57
C ASN A 157 1.20 15.56 16.64
N ALA A 158 1.45 14.32 16.26
CA ALA A 158 1.79 13.23 17.18
C ALA A 158 3.26 13.26 17.61
N GLY A 159 4.19 13.74 16.76
CA GLY A 159 5.61 13.78 17.10
C GLY A 159 6.53 14.12 15.94
N ASP A 160 7.82 13.97 16.21
CA ASP A 160 8.90 14.18 15.25
C ASP A 160 9.28 12.85 14.57
N TYR A 161 9.77 12.94 13.34
CA TYR A 161 10.09 11.76 12.54
C TYR A 161 11.50 11.85 11.94
N LYS A 162 12.26 10.75 12.03
CA LYS A 162 13.52 10.59 11.30
C LYS A 162 13.21 10.07 9.90
N ILE A 163 13.81 10.70 8.90
CA ILE A 163 13.67 10.34 7.49
C ILE A 163 14.85 9.47 7.07
N PRO A 164 14.64 8.41 6.27
CA PRO A 164 15.71 7.48 5.88
C PRO A 164 16.65 8.05 4.79
N ILE A 165 16.74 9.36 4.64
CA ILE A 165 17.59 10.04 3.66
C ILE A 165 18.45 11.05 4.40
N ASP A 166 19.76 10.97 4.22
CA ASP A 166 20.77 11.93 4.69
C ASP A 166 20.62 12.43 6.14
N GLY A 167 19.99 11.63 7.00
CA GLY A 167 19.80 11.97 8.41
C GLY A 167 18.82 13.12 8.68
N PHE A 168 17.97 13.43 7.71
CA PHE A 168 16.91 14.43 7.91
C PHE A 168 15.91 14.02 9.00
N SER A 169 15.39 15.04 9.71
CA SER A 169 14.27 14.88 10.62
C SER A 169 13.20 15.94 10.38
N VAL A 170 11.95 15.53 10.58
CA VAL A 170 10.77 16.40 10.43
C VAL A 170 10.28 16.81 11.81
N HIS A 171 10.12 18.11 12.02
CA HIS A 171 9.55 18.71 13.22
C HIS A 171 8.38 19.63 12.86
N TYR A 172 7.27 19.51 13.58
CA TYR A 172 6.10 20.36 13.37
C TYR A 172 5.92 21.40 14.47
N ASP A 173 6.08 22.67 14.11
CA ASP A 173 5.74 23.80 14.98
C ASP A 173 4.21 23.99 15.00
N LYS A 174 3.57 23.49 16.06
CA LYS A 174 2.11 23.54 16.24
C LYS A 174 1.59 24.97 16.36
N LEU A 175 2.39 25.87 16.92
CA LEU A 175 1.97 27.26 17.17
C LEU A 175 1.89 28.04 15.85
N ASN A 176 2.94 27.92 15.04
CA ASN A 176 3.04 28.61 13.74
C ASN A 176 2.50 27.79 12.57
N LYS A 177 2.13 26.51 12.79
CA LYS A 177 1.67 25.55 11.78
C LYS A 177 2.69 25.36 10.65
N ILE A 178 3.98 25.34 10.98
CA ILE A 178 5.08 25.19 10.04
C ILE A 178 5.71 23.82 10.21
N THR A 179 5.86 23.08 9.13
CA THR A 179 6.65 21.85 9.11
C THR A 179 8.09 22.18 8.73
N TRP A 180 9.00 21.92 9.67
CA TRP A 180 10.43 22.12 9.50
C TRP A 180 11.13 20.81 9.15
N LEU A 181 12.07 20.90 8.22
CA LEU A 181 13.01 19.85 7.88
C LEU A 181 14.38 20.25 8.42
N HIS A 182 14.95 19.42 9.29
CA HIS A 182 16.25 19.63 9.90
C HIS A 182 17.27 18.71 9.22
N GLY A 183 18.27 19.29 8.56
CA GLY A 183 19.48 18.64 8.08
C GLY A 183 20.62 18.75 9.08
N LYS A 184 21.87 18.42 8.68
CA LYS A 184 23.05 18.44 9.55
C LYS A 184 23.31 19.86 10.11
N ASP A 185 23.37 20.87 9.23
CA ASP A 185 23.82 22.22 9.58
C ASP A 185 22.79 23.30 9.21
N TYR A 186 21.60 22.93 8.75
CA TYR A 186 20.58 23.84 8.31
C TYR A 186 19.16 23.31 8.60
N ARG A 187 18.21 24.21 8.57
CA ARG A 187 16.78 23.89 8.57
C ARG A 187 16.08 24.67 7.48
N LEU A 188 15.04 24.07 6.90
CA LEU A 188 14.20 24.74 5.93
C LEU A 188 12.74 24.31 6.11
N ARG A 189 11.82 25.06 5.54
CA ARG A 189 10.42 24.65 5.54
C ARG A 189 10.23 23.51 4.56
N LEU A 190 9.32 22.57 4.87
CA LEU A 190 9.14 21.39 4.04
C LEU A 190 8.78 21.71 2.58
N HIS A 191 8.01 22.78 2.33
CA HIS A 191 7.69 23.21 0.95
C HIS A 191 8.87 23.86 0.19
N GLU A 192 9.93 24.22 0.87
CA GLU A 192 11.20 24.74 0.29
C GLU A 192 12.18 23.60 -0.04
N ALA A 193 11.87 22.36 0.38
CA ALA A 193 12.73 21.21 0.18
C ALA A 193 12.75 20.75 -1.29
N ALA A 194 13.76 19.96 -1.65
CA ALA A 194 13.80 19.28 -2.95
C ALA A 194 12.58 18.39 -3.17
N SER A 195 12.12 18.26 -4.41
CA SER A 195 10.91 17.51 -4.78
C SER A 195 10.89 16.06 -4.28
N GLY A 196 12.06 15.39 -4.23
CA GLY A 196 12.18 14.06 -3.64
C GLY A 196 11.83 14.02 -2.17
N LEU A 197 12.31 14.97 -1.36
CA LEU A 197 11.96 15.08 0.06
C LEU A 197 10.49 15.45 0.25
N GLN A 198 9.93 16.31 -0.60
CA GLN A 198 8.50 16.63 -0.58
C GLN A 198 7.62 15.40 -0.89
N SER A 199 8.11 14.47 -1.69
CA SER A 199 7.43 13.21 -2.01
C SER A 199 7.58 12.16 -0.90
N VAL A 200 8.80 11.98 -0.36
CA VAL A 200 9.12 10.94 0.62
C VAL A 200 8.55 11.22 1.99
N ILE A 201 8.66 12.48 2.46
CA ILE A 201 8.31 12.81 3.84
C ILE A 201 6.85 12.49 4.17
N PRO A 202 5.84 12.89 3.39
CA PRO A 202 4.46 12.52 3.68
C PRO A 202 4.24 11.00 3.71
N MET A 203 4.84 10.27 2.78
CA MET A 203 4.75 8.81 2.67
C MET A 203 5.33 8.12 3.92
N VAL A 204 6.57 8.44 4.28
CA VAL A 204 7.26 7.81 5.42
C VAL A 204 6.58 8.19 6.74
N VAL A 205 6.24 9.45 6.93
CA VAL A 205 5.60 9.93 8.17
C VAL A 205 4.23 9.27 8.38
N VAL A 206 3.40 9.19 7.33
CA VAL A 206 2.10 8.54 7.39
C VAL A 206 2.24 7.04 7.67
N SER A 207 3.16 6.36 6.97
CA SER A 207 3.39 4.92 7.16
C SER A 207 3.87 4.60 8.58
N LEU A 208 4.84 5.35 9.11
CA LEU A 208 5.32 5.19 10.48
C LEU A 208 4.23 5.47 11.52
N TYR A 209 3.48 6.56 11.33
CA TYR A 209 2.41 6.93 12.24
C TYR A 209 1.34 5.85 12.35
N LEU A 210 0.86 5.34 11.19
CA LEU A 210 -0.20 4.33 11.18
C LEU A 210 0.28 2.97 11.71
N SER A 211 1.52 2.58 11.44
CA SER A 211 2.11 1.38 12.03
C SER A 211 2.15 1.47 13.56
N LEU A 212 2.65 2.58 14.10
CA LEU A 212 2.69 2.83 15.55
C LEU A 212 1.28 2.83 16.18
N MET A 213 0.27 3.36 15.48
CA MET A 213 -1.13 3.34 15.97
C MET A 213 -1.64 1.90 16.07
N VAL A 214 -1.35 1.05 15.08
CA VAL A 214 -1.73 -0.37 15.11
C VAL A 214 -1.01 -1.11 16.25
N GLU A 215 0.30 -0.91 16.41
CA GLU A 215 1.08 -1.53 17.50
C GLU A 215 0.54 -1.17 18.89
N LYS A 216 0.17 0.10 19.10
CA LYS A 216 -0.43 0.57 20.36
C LYS A 216 -1.87 0.08 20.55
N GLY A 217 -2.46 -0.52 19.52
CA GLY A 217 -3.86 -0.91 19.53
C GLY A 217 -4.81 0.27 19.65
N GLU A 218 -4.35 1.45 19.25
CA GLU A 218 -5.19 2.64 19.20
C GLU A 218 -6.15 2.50 18.00
N SER A 219 -7.44 2.66 18.26
CA SER A 219 -8.45 2.69 17.20
C SER A 219 -8.34 4.02 16.45
N HIS A 220 -8.66 3.99 15.16
CA HIS A 220 -8.94 5.22 14.42
C HIS A 220 -9.95 6.07 15.19
N GLU A 221 -9.77 7.39 15.25
CA GLU A 221 -10.80 8.28 15.80
C GLU A 221 -12.12 8.00 15.07
N MET A 222 -13.06 7.43 15.82
CA MET A 222 -14.39 7.15 15.29
C MET A 222 -15.08 8.46 14.90
N SER A 223 -15.76 8.47 13.77
CA SER A 223 -16.67 9.57 13.44
C SER A 223 -17.80 9.65 14.48
N ALA A 224 -18.45 10.80 14.57
CA ALA A 224 -19.59 10.95 15.47
C ALA A 224 -20.70 9.91 15.18
N GLU A 225 -20.89 9.54 13.92
CA GLU A 225 -21.85 8.52 13.50
C GLU A 225 -21.45 7.10 13.95
N GLU A 226 -20.15 6.77 13.86
CA GLU A 226 -19.62 5.50 14.34
C GLU A 226 -19.72 5.37 15.86
N LEU A 227 -19.41 6.44 16.60
CA LEU A 227 -19.56 6.51 18.04
C LEU A 227 -21.03 6.32 18.47
N ASP A 228 -21.98 6.95 17.78
CA ASP A 228 -23.40 6.84 18.06
C ASP A 228 -23.91 5.42 17.78
N LYS A 229 -23.48 4.79 16.68
CA LYS A 229 -23.78 3.37 16.39
C LYS A 229 -23.22 2.44 17.45
N LEU A 230 -21.96 2.63 17.84
CA LEU A 230 -21.31 1.85 18.88
C LEU A 230 -22.04 1.98 20.20
N GLN A 231 -22.39 3.20 20.63
CA GLN A 231 -23.13 3.44 21.85
C GLN A 231 -24.51 2.74 21.84
N ARG A 232 -25.22 2.80 20.73
CA ARG A 232 -26.51 2.10 20.57
C ARG A 232 -26.35 0.58 20.67
N GLU A 233 -25.34 0.00 19.99
CA GLU A 233 -25.07 -1.45 20.07
C GLU A 233 -24.74 -1.87 21.52
N VAL A 234 -23.90 -1.13 22.21
CA VAL A 234 -23.54 -1.40 23.61
C VAL A 234 -24.75 -1.25 24.53
N ASN A 235 -25.54 -0.19 24.39
CA ASN A 235 -26.75 0.01 25.20
C ASN A 235 -27.78 -1.12 25.00
N ASN A 236 -27.98 -1.55 23.74
CA ASN A 236 -28.88 -2.68 23.46
C ASN A 236 -28.44 -3.97 24.18
N ILE A 237 -27.14 -4.25 24.27
CA ILE A 237 -26.59 -5.40 24.98
C ILE A 237 -26.78 -5.23 26.50
N LEU A 238 -26.56 -4.01 27.01
CA LEU A 238 -26.70 -3.74 28.46
C LEU A 238 -28.17 -3.82 28.94
N GLU A 239 -29.09 -3.39 28.08
CA GLU A 239 -30.52 -3.36 28.37
C GLU A 239 -31.22 -4.73 28.17
N ASP A 240 -30.63 -5.67 27.43
CA ASP A 240 -31.21 -6.98 27.18
C ASP A 240 -31.18 -7.84 28.47
N LYS A 241 -32.37 -8.03 29.05
CA LYS A 241 -32.57 -8.80 30.28
C LYS A 241 -32.37 -10.30 30.12
N ASN A 242 -32.34 -10.82 28.88
CA ASN A 242 -32.13 -12.24 28.58
C ASN A 242 -30.65 -12.64 28.56
N LEU A 243 -29.74 -11.67 28.56
CA LEU A 243 -28.30 -11.92 28.51
C LEU A 243 -27.75 -12.08 29.95
N THR A 244 -26.96 -13.12 30.15
CA THR A 244 -26.15 -13.26 31.37
C THR A 244 -24.99 -12.25 31.36
N GLU A 245 -24.47 -11.91 32.55
CA GLU A 245 -23.36 -10.96 32.65
C GLU A 245 -22.11 -11.43 31.93
N ALA A 246 -21.85 -12.74 31.93
CA ALA A 246 -20.74 -13.34 31.16
C ALA A 246 -20.92 -13.15 29.64
N LEU A 247 -22.15 -13.36 29.15
CA LEU A 247 -22.46 -13.21 27.74
C LEU A 247 -22.39 -11.73 27.30
N ARG A 248 -22.86 -10.80 28.15
CA ARG A 248 -22.70 -9.33 27.88
C ARG A 248 -21.24 -8.94 27.74
N ARG A 249 -20.36 -9.41 28.63
CA ARG A 249 -18.91 -9.16 28.52
C ARG A 249 -18.36 -9.65 27.21
N ILE A 250 -18.64 -10.86 26.79
CA ILE A 250 -18.19 -11.45 25.53
C ILE A 250 -18.66 -10.62 24.32
N LEU A 251 -19.95 -10.21 24.34
CA LEU A 251 -20.50 -9.41 23.24
C LEU A 251 -19.88 -8.00 23.15
N ILE A 252 -19.67 -7.34 24.29
CA ILE A 252 -19.00 -6.03 24.34
C ILE A 252 -17.54 -6.15 23.87
N GLU A 253 -16.84 -7.20 24.30
CA GLU A 253 -15.47 -7.46 23.86
C GLU A 253 -15.38 -7.72 22.35
N ARG A 254 -16.37 -8.45 21.80
CA ARG A 254 -16.49 -8.67 20.34
C ARG A 254 -16.76 -7.38 19.57
N ILE A 255 -17.56 -6.46 20.13
CA ILE A 255 -17.78 -5.14 19.55
C ILE A 255 -16.49 -4.33 19.57
N ASN A 256 -15.80 -4.25 20.71
CA ASN A 256 -14.55 -3.51 20.84
C ASN A 256 -13.47 -4.02 19.86
N LYS A 257 -13.34 -5.35 19.71
CA LYS A 257 -12.41 -5.95 18.72
C LYS A 257 -12.72 -5.52 17.29
N ARG A 258 -14.00 -5.33 16.94
CA ARG A 258 -14.43 -4.89 15.58
C ARG A 258 -13.87 -3.51 15.21
N TYR A 259 -13.67 -2.64 16.18
CA TYR A 259 -13.15 -1.27 15.94
C TYR A 259 -11.64 -1.13 16.13
N LYS A 260 -10.96 -2.16 16.64
CA LYS A 260 -9.52 -2.18 16.78
C LYS A 260 -8.87 -2.65 15.48
N ASN A 261 -7.91 -1.88 14.96
CA ASN A 261 -7.08 -2.35 13.86
C ASN A 261 -6.01 -3.31 14.40
N GLU A 262 -5.83 -4.44 13.73
CA GLU A 262 -4.90 -5.51 14.13
C GLU A 262 -3.67 -5.57 13.22
N CYS A 263 -3.76 -5.01 12.01
CA CYS A 263 -2.68 -4.94 11.05
C CYS A 263 -2.76 -3.66 10.20
N PHE A 264 -1.70 -3.41 9.43
CA PHE A 264 -1.60 -2.26 8.55
C PHE A 264 -1.43 -2.73 7.09
N LEU A 265 -2.38 -2.37 6.23
CA LEU A 265 -2.26 -2.52 4.77
C LEU A 265 -1.82 -1.19 4.18
N ASN A 266 -0.55 -1.11 3.80
CA ASN A 266 0.06 0.07 3.18
C ASN A 266 0.15 -0.12 1.66
N ILE A 267 -0.48 0.75 0.89
CA ILE A 267 -0.51 0.70 -0.57
C ILE A 267 0.17 1.95 -1.09
N VAL A 268 1.35 1.80 -1.70
CA VAL A 268 2.23 2.91 -2.06
C VAL A 268 2.46 2.96 -3.57
N GLU A 269 2.06 4.05 -4.19
CA GLU A 269 2.43 4.32 -5.59
C GLU A 269 3.80 4.96 -5.66
N GLU A 270 4.64 4.41 -6.54
CA GLU A 270 5.93 4.96 -6.96
C GLU A 270 6.77 5.52 -5.79
N PRO A 271 7.22 4.65 -4.83
CA PRO A 271 8.03 5.11 -3.70
C PRO A 271 9.34 5.77 -4.14
N GLU A 272 9.83 5.43 -5.34
CA GLU A 272 11.03 5.96 -5.98
C GLU A 272 10.90 7.38 -6.53
N GLN A 273 9.71 7.96 -6.55
CA GLN A 273 9.44 9.22 -7.24
C GLN A 273 10.37 10.35 -6.84
N ASN A 274 11.05 10.95 -7.84
CA ASN A 274 12.00 12.06 -7.68
C ASN A 274 13.23 11.73 -6.79
N LEU A 275 13.60 10.45 -6.65
CA LEU A 275 14.71 10.02 -5.82
C LEU A 275 15.91 9.52 -6.65
N PHE A 276 17.10 9.78 -6.12
CA PHE A 276 18.33 9.13 -6.56
C PHE A 276 18.33 7.65 -6.14
N PRO A 277 18.96 6.72 -6.88
CA PRO A 277 18.92 5.28 -6.60
C PRO A 277 19.20 4.89 -5.15
N LEU A 278 20.24 5.44 -4.53
CA LEU A 278 20.54 5.14 -3.11
C LEU A 278 19.41 5.55 -2.16
N SER A 279 18.75 6.69 -2.43
CA SER A 279 17.61 7.13 -1.63
C SER A 279 16.37 6.25 -1.85
N GLN A 280 16.19 5.68 -3.05
CA GLN A 280 15.13 4.70 -3.32
C GLN A 280 15.30 3.47 -2.44
N ARG A 281 16.53 2.95 -2.35
CA ARG A 281 16.90 1.84 -1.46
C ARG A 281 16.53 2.14 -0.01
N ASP A 282 17.01 3.27 0.52
CA ASP A 282 16.81 3.61 1.93
C ASP A 282 15.32 3.81 2.27
N VAL A 283 14.54 4.32 1.33
CA VAL A 283 13.08 4.46 1.44
C VAL A 283 12.40 3.09 1.42
N LEU A 284 12.78 2.20 0.51
CA LEU A 284 12.25 0.84 0.45
C LEU A 284 12.52 0.08 1.75
N HIS A 285 13.76 0.11 2.26
CA HIS A 285 14.11 -0.52 3.54
C HIS A 285 13.23 0.02 4.69
N ARG A 286 12.93 1.31 4.70
CA ARG A 286 12.01 1.89 5.69
C ARG A 286 10.58 1.36 5.56
N LEU A 287 10.07 1.21 4.34
CA LEU A 287 8.75 0.64 4.10
C LEU A 287 8.69 -0.84 4.52
N LEU A 288 9.74 -1.61 4.23
CA LEU A 288 9.87 -3.01 4.65
C LEU A 288 9.99 -3.13 6.17
N THR A 289 10.73 -2.24 6.84
CA THR A 289 10.78 -2.19 8.31
C THR A 289 9.39 -1.92 8.91
N VAL A 290 8.60 -1.01 8.32
CA VAL A 290 7.21 -0.75 8.73
C VAL A 290 6.33 -1.98 8.50
N PHE A 291 6.52 -2.67 7.37
CA PHE A 291 5.82 -3.91 7.07
C PHE A 291 6.16 -5.01 8.10
N ASN A 292 7.42 -5.23 8.41
CA ASN A 292 7.88 -6.26 9.34
C ASN A 292 7.55 -5.98 10.82
N ALA A 293 7.04 -4.79 11.15
CA ALA A 293 6.63 -4.46 12.52
C ALA A 293 5.49 -5.35 13.04
N ASN A 294 4.71 -5.98 12.14
CA ASN A 294 3.64 -6.91 12.51
C ASN A 294 3.48 -7.97 11.39
N GLU A 295 3.44 -9.24 11.76
CA GLU A 295 3.32 -10.39 10.82
C GLU A 295 2.07 -10.35 9.93
N LEU A 296 1.01 -9.65 10.36
CA LEU A 296 -0.25 -9.52 9.64
C LEU A 296 -0.28 -8.30 8.70
N ASN A 297 0.78 -7.48 8.68
CA ASN A 297 0.83 -6.32 7.81
C ASN A 297 0.88 -6.73 6.34
N GLY A 298 0.41 -5.83 5.48
CA GLY A 298 0.50 -5.94 4.02
C GLY A 298 1.15 -4.70 3.42
N LEU A 299 1.96 -4.91 2.38
CA LEU A 299 2.59 -3.83 1.61
C LEU A 299 2.36 -4.07 0.11
N ILE A 300 1.74 -3.10 -0.56
CA ILE A 300 1.54 -3.13 -2.01
C ILE A 300 2.28 -1.95 -2.62
N ILE A 301 3.14 -2.21 -3.60
CA ILE A 301 3.95 -1.19 -4.26
C ILE A 301 3.66 -1.21 -5.76
N THR A 302 3.51 -0.03 -6.37
CA THR A 302 3.63 0.12 -7.83
C THR A 302 4.93 0.83 -8.14
N THR A 303 5.69 0.35 -9.13
CA THR A 303 7.02 0.90 -9.43
C THR A 303 7.33 0.91 -10.92
N HIS A 304 8.18 1.85 -11.32
CA HIS A 304 8.86 1.94 -12.60
C HIS A 304 10.38 1.78 -12.46
N SER A 305 10.87 1.52 -11.25
CA SER A 305 12.30 1.49 -10.95
C SER A 305 12.83 0.05 -10.87
N PRO A 306 13.86 -0.29 -11.68
CA PRO A 306 14.56 -1.55 -11.53
C PRO A 306 15.22 -1.67 -10.16
N TYR A 307 15.71 -0.57 -9.58
CA TYR A 307 16.35 -0.56 -8.26
C TYR A 307 15.44 -1.05 -7.14
N ILE A 308 14.13 -0.81 -7.24
CA ILE A 308 13.16 -1.34 -6.26
C ILE A 308 13.09 -2.86 -6.34
N ILE A 309 13.10 -3.45 -7.55
CA ILE A 309 13.07 -4.91 -7.76
C ILE A 309 14.37 -5.55 -7.26
N ASP A 310 15.51 -4.93 -7.59
CA ASP A 310 16.84 -5.42 -7.17
C ASP A 310 16.96 -5.43 -5.64
N GLU A 311 16.55 -4.35 -4.97
CA GLU A 311 16.60 -4.26 -3.51
C GLU A 311 15.62 -5.23 -2.82
N LEU A 312 14.46 -5.52 -3.42
CA LEU A 312 13.57 -6.56 -2.94
C LEU A 312 14.21 -7.95 -3.06
N SER A 313 14.93 -8.21 -4.14
CA SER A 313 15.70 -9.45 -4.30
C SER A 313 16.78 -9.59 -3.23
N LEU A 314 17.48 -8.50 -2.88
CA LEU A 314 18.44 -8.48 -1.77
C LEU A 314 17.75 -8.74 -0.43
N ALA A 315 16.58 -8.13 -0.17
CA ALA A 315 15.84 -8.34 1.07
C ALA A 315 15.40 -9.81 1.24
N VAL A 316 14.93 -10.47 0.17
CA VAL A 316 14.57 -11.91 0.18
C VAL A 316 15.82 -12.77 0.35
N LYS A 317 16.92 -12.43 -0.33
CA LYS A 317 18.18 -13.17 -0.18
C LYS A 317 18.72 -13.11 1.24
N ALA A 318 18.68 -11.95 1.86
CA ALA A 318 19.11 -11.75 3.25
C ALA A 318 18.23 -12.57 4.22
N GLY A 319 16.91 -12.58 4.03
CA GLY A 319 16.00 -13.42 4.82
C GLY A 319 16.34 -14.91 4.68
N THR A 320 16.60 -15.39 3.47
CA THR A 320 17.04 -16.78 3.22
C THR A 320 18.38 -17.09 3.92
N VAL A 321 19.31 -16.14 3.97
CA VAL A 321 20.59 -16.29 4.68
C VAL A 321 20.37 -16.41 6.17
N LEU A 322 19.52 -15.55 6.75
CA LEU A 322 19.16 -15.60 8.17
C LEU A 322 18.48 -16.93 8.54
N GLU A 323 17.55 -17.41 7.72
CA GLU A 323 16.89 -18.71 7.92
C GLU A 323 17.91 -19.87 7.90
N LYS A 324 18.85 -19.89 6.96
CA LYS A 324 19.89 -20.93 6.84
C LYS A 324 20.92 -20.88 7.97
N ALA A 325 21.13 -19.72 8.56
CA ALA A 325 22.08 -19.53 9.64
C ALA A 325 21.64 -20.18 10.98
N ALA A 326 20.41 -20.62 11.09
CA ALA A 326 19.74 -21.29 12.21
C ALA A 326 20.60 -21.53 13.46
N GLY A 327 20.68 -20.52 14.35
CA GLY A 327 21.43 -20.59 15.61
C GLY A 327 22.86 -20.03 15.57
N GLN A 328 23.33 -19.54 14.41
CA GLN A 328 24.53 -18.71 14.32
C GLN A 328 24.10 -17.24 14.38
N ASN A 329 24.80 -16.42 15.16
CA ASN A 329 24.54 -14.99 15.24
C ASN A 329 25.28 -14.30 14.09
N ILE A 330 24.57 -14.07 12.98
CA ILE A 330 25.08 -13.38 11.78
C ILE A 330 24.35 -12.06 11.52
N ASP A 331 23.55 -11.59 12.48
CA ASP A 331 22.75 -10.38 12.33
C ASP A 331 23.62 -9.16 12.01
N GLU A 332 24.81 -9.05 12.60
CA GLU A 332 25.74 -7.95 12.36
C GLU A 332 26.29 -7.98 10.93
N GLU A 333 26.61 -9.17 10.40
CA GLU A 333 27.07 -9.34 9.02
C GLU A 333 25.96 -8.96 8.02
N VAL A 334 24.71 -9.34 8.29
CA VAL A 334 23.56 -8.97 7.45
C VAL A 334 23.28 -7.48 7.56
N GLU A 335 23.30 -6.90 8.79
CA GLU A 335 23.06 -5.47 9.02
C GLU A 335 24.08 -4.57 8.28
N ASN A 336 25.31 -5.06 8.05
CA ASN A 336 26.30 -4.35 7.22
C ASN A 336 25.94 -4.31 5.73
N VAL A 337 25.02 -5.16 5.25
CA VAL A 337 24.55 -5.19 3.85
C VAL A 337 23.24 -4.45 3.72
N LEU A 338 22.25 -4.79 4.54
CA LEU A 338 20.94 -4.13 4.62
C LEU A 338 20.33 -4.32 6.02
N PRO A 339 19.44 -3.43 6.46
CA PRO A 339 18.81 -3.54 7.77
C PRO A 339 18.10 -4.89 7.96
N VAL A 340 18.44 -5.64 9.00
CA VAL A 340 17.80 -6.93 9.32
C VAL A 340 16.28 -6.79 9.42
N THR A 341 15.81 -5.64 9.91
CA THR A 341 14.37 -5.33 9.98
C THR A 341 13.67 -5.19 8.62
N SER A 342 14.42 -5.13 7.51
CA SER A 342 13.89 -5.06 6.14
C SER A 342 13.95 -6.37 5.38
N CYS A 343 14.45 -7.46 5.99
CA CYS A 343 14.52 -8.78 5.36
C CYS A 343 13.12 -9.36 5.11
N LEU A 344 12.98 -10.12 4.03
CA LEU A 344 11.75 -10.81 3.63
C LEU A 344 12.00 -12.31 3.51
N THR A 345 10.97 -13.11 3.74
CA THR A 345 10.97 -14.53 3.36
C THR A 345 10.48 -14.69 1.92
N ALA A 346 10.89 -15.78 1.27
CA ALA A 346 10.58 -16.03 -0.14
C ALA A 346 9.08 -16.13 -0.45
N ASP A 347 8.28 -16.59 0.51
CA ASP A 347 6.83 -16.76 0.39
C ASP A 347 6.06 -15.45 0.61
N GLN A 348 6.67 -14.44 1.23
CA GLN A 348 6.02 -13.14 1.47
C GLN A 348 5.90 -12.29 0.21
N LEU A 349 6.79 -12.44 -0.78
CA LEU A 349 6.89 -11.57 -1.96
C LEU A 349 6.21 -12.16 -3.18
N SER A 350 5.47 -11.33 -3.93
CA SER A 350 5.10 -11.56 -5.33
C SER A 350 5.34 -10.30 -6.15
N VAL A 351 5.89 -10.47 -7.34
CA VAL A 351 6.14 -9.39 -8.30
C VAL A 351 5.37 -9.69 -9.57
N TYR A 352 4.53 -8.75 -9.99
CA TYR A 352 3.70 -8.86 -11.18
C TYR A 352 4.12 -7.81 -12.21
N GLU A 353 4.33 -8.26 -13.43
CA GLU A 353 4.58 -7.39 -14.56
C GLU A 353 3.30 -7.22 -15.38
N ILE A 354 2.96 -5.98 -15.73
CA ILE A 354 1.86 -5.67 -16.62
C ILE A 354 2.41 -5.40 -18.00
N LYS A 355 2.06 -6.29 -18.94
CA LYS A 355 2.48 -6.23 -20.34
C LYS A 355 1.72 -5.17 -21.12
N ASP A 356 2.24 -4.80 -22.29
CA ASP A 356 1.64 -3.76 -23.16
C ASP A 356 0.26 -4.14 -23.69
N ASP A 357 -0.05 -5.42 -23.77
CA ASP A 357 -1.38 -5.94 -24.17
C ASP A 357 -2.41 -5.90 -23.04
N GLY A 358 -2.02 -5.45 -21.85
CA GLY A 358 -2.86 -5.40 -20.65
C GLY A 358 -2.98 -6.73 -19.90
N CYS A 359 -2.19 -7.74 -20.28
CA CYS A 359 -2.07 -8.97 -19.51
C CYS A 359 -1.12 -8.79 -18.33
N VAL A 360 -1.45 -9.44 -17.20
CA VAL A 360 -0.61 -9.41 -16.00
C VAL A 360 0.04 -10.78 -15.83
N VAL A 361 1.33 -10.78 -15.61
CA VAL A 361 2.13 -12.01 -15.45
C VAL A 361 2.92 -11.91 -14.15
N GLU A 362 2.86 -12.95 -13.32
CA GLU A 362 3.78 -13.05 -12.18
C GLU A 362 5.19 -13.30 -12.71
N LEU A 363 6.17 -12.52 -12.26
CA LEU A 363 7.56 -12.75 -12.62
C LEU A 363 7.99 -14.11 -12.07
N PRO A 364 8.61 -14.97 -12.89
CA PRO A 364 9.17 -16.23 -12.41
C PRO A 364 10.10 -15.96 -11.24
N ASN A 365 10.04 -16.80 -10.22
CA ASN A 365 10.96 -16.71 -9.10
C ASN A 365 11.90 -17.93 -9.08
N TYR A 366 13.15 -17.69 -8.72
CA TYR A 366 14.16 -18.71 -8.47
C TYR A 366 14.56 -18.63 -7.00
N ASP A 367 14.21 -19.62 -6.19
CA ASP A 367 14.41 -19.63 -4.74
C ASP A 367 13.84 -18.36 -4.04
N GLY A 368 12.67 -17.90 -4.51
CA GLY A 368 11.99 -16.71 -4.01
C GLY A 368 12.50 -15.38 -4.57
N LEU A 369 13.55 -15.37 -5.37
CA LEU A 369 14.08 -14.17 -6.01
C LEU A 369 13.32 -13.89 -7.31
N PRO A 370 12.78 -12.67 -7.51
CA PRO A 370 12.16 -12.26 -8.77
C PRO A 370 13.16 -12.40 -9.93
N SER A 371 12.69 -12.82 -11.10
CA SER A 371 13.52 -12.95 -12.29
C SER A 371 14.06 -11.57 -12.75
N ASP A 372 15.33 -11.55 -13.17
CA ASP A 372 15.94 -10.41 -13.85
C ASP A 372 15.39 -10.21 -15.26
N ASP A 373 14.72 -11.22 -15.83
CA ASP A 373 14.04 -11.13 -17.13
C ASP A 373 12.69 -10.43 -16.97
N ASN A 374 12.74 -9.11 -16.87
CA ASN A 374 11.58 -8.22 -16.75
C ASN A 374 11.74 -7.00 -17.66
N PHE A 375 10.62 -6.32 -17.93
CA PHE A 375 10.59 -5.14 -18.80
C PHE A 375 11.60 -4.04 -18.41
N LEU A 376 11.80 -3.80 -17.11
CA LEU A 376 12.68 -2.74 -16.63
C LEU A 376 14.14 -3.02 -17.00
N ASN A 377 14.58 -4.25 -16.79
CA ASN A 377 15.94 -4.70 -17.16
C ASN A 377 16.11 -4.82 -18.67
N ALA A 378 15.09 -5.30 -19.40
CA ALA A 378 15.10 -5.37 -20.85
C ALA A 378 15.30 -3.98 -21.50
N SER A 379 14.67 -2.94 -20.96
CA SER A 379 14.85 -1.56 -21.42
C SER A 379 16.27 -1.03 -21.24
N LEU A 380 16.98 -1.46 -20.17
CA LEU A 380 18.39 -1.12 -19.96
C LEU A 380 19.28 -1.85 -20.97
N MET A 381 19.00 -3.13 -21.23
CA MET A 381 19.75 -3.93 -22.22
C MET A 381 19.58 -3.38 -23.64
N GLU A 382 18.37 -2.98 -24.05
CA GLU A 382 18.12 -2.36 -25.35
C GLU A 382 18.98 -1.11 -25.58
N SER A 383 19.15 -0.27 -24.54
CA SER A 383 20.00 0.91 -24.65
C SER A 383 21.47 0.55 -24.92
N ASN A 384 21.98 -0.51 -24.32
CA ASN A 384 23.33 -1.02 -24.57
C ASN A 384 23.46 -1.62 -25.99
N GLU A 385 22.47 -2.36 -26.45
CA GLU A 385 22.45 -2.90 -27.81
C GLU A 385 22.46 -1.79 -28.87
N ARG A 386 21.65 -0.75 -28.68
CA ARG A 386 21.63 0.43 -29.58
C ARG A 386 22.97 1.15 -29.58
N PHE A 387 23.66 1.26 -28.45
CA PHE A 387 25.00 1.82 -28.38
C PHE A 387 26.00 0.96 -29.14
N ASN A 388 25.94 -0.38 -28.98
CA ASN A 388 26.82 -1.30 -29.73
C ASN A 388 26.59 -1.20 -31.25
N GLN A 389 25.33 -1.07 -31.71
CA GLN A 389 25.02 -0.84 -33.12
C GLN A 389 25.66 0.44 -33.66
N LEU A 390 25.69 1.51 -32.85
CA LEU A 390 26.38 2.78 -33.23
C LEU A 390 27.89 2.58 -33.33
N LEU A 391 28.50 1.81 -32.44
CA LEU A 391 29.93 1.48 -32.53
C LEU A 391 30.24 0.68 -33.80
N GLU A 392 29.42 -0.32 -34.15
CA GLU A 392 29.58 -1.08 -35.39
C GLU A 392 29.51 -0.17 -36.64
N ILE A 393 28.59 0.83 -36.62
CA ILE A 393 28.51 1.81 -37.73
C ILE A 393 29.75 2.68 -37.75
N GLU A 394 30.28 3.13 -36.62
CA GLU A 394 31.50 3.94 -36.52
C GLU A 394 32.72 3.18 -37.05
N ASP A 395 32.89 1.92 -36.64
CA ASP A 395 33.98 1.07 -37.11
C ASP A 395 33.93 0.86 -38.66
N GLY A 396 32.71 0.78 -39.20
CA GLY A 396 32.49 0.68 -40.65
C GLY A 396 32.82 1.95 -41.42
N LEU A 397 32.92 3.11 -40.75
CA LEU A 397 33.33 4.37 -41.40
C LEU A 397 34.85 4.59 -41.41
N GLU A 398 35.59 3.88 -40.55
CA GLU A 398 37.07 3.96 -40.46
C GLU A 398 37.78 2.96 -41.38
N GLY A 399 37.08 2.06 -42.08
CA GLY A 399 37.57 1.09 -43.06
C GLY A 399 37.31 1.54 -44.50
#